data_016c4615d4391531d3abc3abd507942d
#
_entry.id   016c4615d4391531d3abc3abd507942d
#
_cell.length_a   1.000
_cell.length_b   1.000
_cell.length_c   1.000
_cell.angle_alpha   90.00
_cell.angle_beta   90.00
_cell.angle_gamma   90.00
#
_symmetry.space_group_name_H-M   'P 1'
#
loop_
_entity.id
_entity.type
_entity.pdbx_description
1 polymer ?
#
loop_
_entity_poly.entity_id
_entity_poly.type
_entity_poly.pdbx_seq_one_letter_code
_entity_poly.pdbx_strand_id
1 'polypeptide(L)'
;MPREIVFLIFPDFQILDLTGPLEVFSQAERRSGGNYVLRTVALEPGPVTSSSGLQVNAEAANPFAGADTLIVVGGRGTDAAVDDPEFVAWIKTAASRVRRVASVCNGAFLLAEAGLLDGRRATTHWSNAADLAERYPAVTVDADPIFIRAGEVATSAGVTSGIDLALALVEEDLGGASARAVARQLVVFVQRPGNQRQFSVQLTAQRPAREPIRELLAHIAEHPEADLSVPALAARVGLSERQFLRVFPAETGHSPAGYVEAARVEAACRLLETTEEGLERIARVCGFGTLRTLQRSFHRVLAVAPHEYRERFSRATSA
;
A
#
# COMPACT_ATOMS: atom_id res chain seq x y z
N MET A 1 -1.44 -0.09 30.40
CA MET A 1 -0.01 -0.38 30.14
C MET A 1 0.28 0.04 28.71
N PRO A 2 1.49 0.55 28.40
CA PRO A 2 1.86 0.88 27.02
C PRO A 2 1.83 -0.37 26.14
N ARG A 3 1.48 -0.20 24.87
CA ARG A 3 1.53 -1.26 23.85
C ARG A 3 2.96 -1.39 23.35
N GLU A 4 3.51 -2.57 23.42
CA GLU A 4 4.85 -2.84 22.88
C GLU A 4 4.74 -3.20 21.40
N ILE A 5 5.41 -2.40 20.56
CA ILE A 5 5.51 -2.61 19.11
C ILE A 5 6.90 -3.13 18.81
N VAL A 6 6.98 -4.34 18.30
CA VAL A 6 8.23 -5.04 18.02
C VAL A 6 8.44 -5.12 16.53
N PHE A 7 9.59 -4.64 16.06
CA PHE A 7 10.04 -4.73 14.67
C PHE A 7 11.08 -5.83 14.55
N LEU A 8 10.76 -6.89 13.80
CA LEU A 8 11.71 -7.95 13.50
C LEU A 8 12.48 -7.62 12.22
N ILE A 9 13.80 -7.54 12.34
CA ILE A 9 14.74 -7.30 11.23
C ILE A 9 15.71 -8.46 11.06
N PHE A 10 16.34 -8.54 9.90
CA PHE A 10 17.30 -9.55 9.49
C PHE A 10 18.30 -8.94 8.49
N PRO A 11 19.45 -9.56 8.20
CA PRO A 11 20.41 -9.03 7.24
C PRO A 11 19.77 -8.73 5.87
N ASP A 12 20.21 -7.64 5.24
CA ASP A 12 19.68 -7.13 3.95
C ASP A 12 18.17 -6.75 3.97
N PHE A 13 17.63 -6.40 5.16
CA PHE A 13 16.29 -5.85 5.24
C PHE A 13 16.18 -4.48 4.54
N GLN A 14 14.98 -4.11 4.09
CA GLN A 14 14.72 -2.78 3.52
C GLN A 14 14.58 -1.74 4.63
N ILE A 15 15.48 -0.77 4.67
CA ILE A 15 15.56 0.21 5.77
C ILE A 15 14.26 0.98 5.97
N LEU A 16 13.56 1.37 4.89
CA LEU A 16 12.33 2.15 4.98
C LEU A 16 11.15 1.32 5.49
N ASP A 17 11.18 -0.01 5.32
CA ASP A 17 10.17 -0.92 5.87
C ASP A 17 10.20 -0.94 7.41
N LEU A 18 11.36 -0.66 7.99
CA LEU A 18 11.53 -0.46 9.43
C LEU A 18 11.24 1.00 9.80
N THR A 19 12.02 1.94 9.24
CA THR A 19 12.06 3.32 9.73
C THR A 19 10.76 4.09 9.49
N GLY A 20 10.05 3.79 8.40
CA GLY A 20 8.75 4.41 8.12
C GLY A 20 7.70 4.14 9.19
N PRO A 21 7.33 2.88 9.43
CA PRO A 21 6.38 2.52 10.50
C PRO A 21 6.88 2.87 11.90
N LEU A 22 8.18 2.68 12.17
CA LEU A 22 8.77 3.00 13.47
C LEU A 22 8.59 4.48 13.80
N GLU A 23 8.85 5.38 12.84
CA GLU A 23 8.69 6.81 13.06
C GLU A 23 7.22 7.20 13.27
N VAL A 24 6.26 6.54 12.61
CA VAL A 24 4.83 6.74 12.87
C VAL A 24 4.48 6.46 14.34
N PHE A 25 4.88 5.31 14.86
CA PHE A 25 4.63 4.95 16.26
C PHE A 25 5.42 5.83 17.23
N SER A 26 6.66 6.24 16.88
CA SER A 26 7.48 7.17 17.66
C SER A 26 6.79 8.53 17.81
N GLN A 27 6.23 9.08 16.72
CA GLN A 27 5.50 10.34 16.77
C GLN A 27 4.17 10.21 17.52
N ALA A 28 3.49 9.07 17.39
CA ALA A 28 2.30 8.78 18.17
C ALA A 28 2.60 8.73 19.67
N GLU A 29 3.71 8.09 20.07
CA GLU A 29 4.17 8.03 21.45
C GLU A 29 4.48 9.40 22.02
N ARG A 30 5.30 10.20 21.34
CA ARG A 30 5.66 11.58 21.76
C ARG A 30 4.45 12.47 22.02
N ARG A 31 3.36 12.24 21.28
CA ARG A 31 2.12 13.03 21.39
C ARG A 31 1.17 12.52 22.45
N SER A 32 1.16 11.23 22.70
CA SER A 32 0.21 10.56 23.60
C SER A 32 0.76 10.32 25.01
N GLY A 33 2.08 10.38 25.19
CA GLY A 33 2.76 10.30 26.47
C GLY A 33 2.58 8.95 27.20
N GLY A 34 3.07 7.84 26.64
CA GLY A 34 3.13 6.55 27.33
C GLY A 34 2.20 5.46 26.76
N ASN A 35 1.77 5.60 25.50
CA ASN A 35 0.93 4.57 24.87
C ASN A 35 1.72 3.49 24.13
N TYR A 36 2.97 3.74 23.73
CA TYR A 36 3.80 2.80 23.01
C TYR A 36 5.20 2.63 23.59
N VAL A 37 5.72 1.42 23.49
CA VAL A 37 7.15 1.10 23.64
C VAL A 37 7.60 0.46 22.34
N LEU A 38 8.69 0.96 21.75
CA LEU A 38 9.17 0.50 20.44
C LEU A 38 10.46 -0.29 20.63
N ARG A 39 10.52 -1.47 20.02
CA ARG A 39 11.72 -2.31 20.03
C ARG A 39 12.05 -2.82 18.64
N THR A 40 13.33 -2.81 18.31
CA THR A 40 13.84 -3.44 17.09
C THR A 40 14.65 -4.66 17.51
N VAL A 41 14.28 -5.82 17.00
CA VAL A 41 14.85 -7.11 17.40
C VAL A 41 15.35 -7.91 16.20
N ALA A 42 16.35 -8.75 16.43
CA ALA A 42 16.83 -9.76 15.49
C ALA A 42 17.15 -11.05 16.25
N LEU A 43 17.19 -12.20 15.57
CA LEU A 43 17.58 -13.46 16.23
C LEU A 43 18.97 -13.33 16.84
N GLU A 44 19.91 -12.78 16.09
CA GLU A 44 21.22 -12.40 16.58
C GLU A 44 21.23 -10.92 16.96
N PRO A 45 21.41 -10.57 18.25
CA PRO A 45 21.45 -9.18 18.68
C PRO A 45 22.72 -8.47 18.20
N GLY A 46 22.62 -7.16 17.98
CA GLY A 46 23.74 -6.34 17.56
C GLY A 46 23.45 -5.57 16.27
N PRO A 47 24.49 -5.13 15.54
CA PRO A 47 24.34 -4.35 14.33
C PRO A 47 23.87 -5.24 13.15
N VAL A 48 22.65 -4.98 12.65
CA VAL A 48 22.10 -5.63 11.46
C VAL A 48 22.20 -4.66 10.29
N THR A 49 22.84 -5.09 9.20
CA THR A 49 23.04 -4.27 8.01
C THR A 49 21.84 -4.39 7.06
N SER A 50 21.25 -3.25 6.70
CA SER A 50 20.16 -3.17 5.72
C SER A 50 20.67 -3.29 4.28
N SER A 51 19.77 -3.50 3.32
CA SER A 51 20.07 -3.55 1.88
C SER A 51 20.65 -2.24 1.30
N SER A 52 20.53 -1.13 2.04
CA SER A 52 21.13 0.16 1.69
C SER A 52 22.50 0.40 2.36
N GLY A 53 23.00 -0.57 3.16
CA GLY A 53 24.28 -0.48 3.86
C GLY A 53 24.21 0.21 5.23
N LEU A 54 23.06 0.73 5.64
CA LEU A 54 22.88 1.30 6.98
C LEU A 54 22.76 0.19 8.02
N GLN A 55 23.44 0.38 9.15
CA GLN A 55 23.36 -0.54 10.28
C GLN A 55 22.36 -0.05 11.33
N VAL A 56 21.57 -0.98 11.82
CA VAL A 56 20.62 -0.76 12.93
C VAL A 56 20.96 -1.74 14.04
N ASN A 57 21.18 -1.24 15.26
CA ASN A 57 21.34 -2.10 16.41
C ASN A 57 20.01 -2.73 16.80
N ALA A 58 19.98 -4.05 16.82
CA ALA A 58 18.83 -4.83 17.24
C ALA A 58 19.08 -5.48 18.61
N GLU A 59 18.04 -5.53 19.42
CA GLU A 59 18.02 -6.33 20.64
C GLU A 59 17.81 -7.81 20.29
N ALA A 60 18.14 -8.70 21.26
CA ALA A 60 17.85 -10.11 21.08
C ALA A 60 16.34 -10.33 20.96
N ALA A 61 15.95 -11.12 19.98
CA ALA A 61 14.57 -11.57 19.75
C ALA A 61 14.18 -12.62 20.81
N ASN A 62 14.12 -12.22 22.08
CA ASN A 62 13.65 -13.09 23.15
C ASN A 62 12.15 -13.35 23.04
N PRO A 63 11.63 -14.52 23.46
CA PRO A 63 10.21 -14.80 23.43
C PRO A 63 9.46 -13.79 24.30
N PHE A 64 8.58 -13.02 23.65
CA PHE A 64 7.89 -11.85 24.19
C PHE A 64 6.93 -12.20 25.33
N ALA A 65 7.20 -11.71 26.52
CA ALA A 65 6.18 -11.53 27.52
C ALA A 65 5.66 -10.09 27.38
N GLY A 66 4.49 -9.91 26.73
CA GLY A 66 3.78 -8.62 26.73
C GLY A 66 3.80 -7.78 25.46
N ALA A 67 4.41 -8.24 24.36
CA ALA A 67 4.32 -7.52 23.10
C ALA A 67 2.87 -7.46 22.60
N ASP A 68 2.44 -6.28 22.13
CA ASP A 68 1.12 -6.05 21.55
C ASP A 68 1.10 -6.33 20.05
N THR A 69 2.11 -5.84 19.33
CA THR A 69 2.18 -5.91 17.88
C THR A 69 3.56 -6.36 17.43
N LEU A 70 3.60 -7.37 16.56
CA LEU A 70 4.79 -7.76 15.80
C LEU A 70 4.72 -7.22 14.39
N ILE A 71 5.78 -6.53 13.93
CA ILE A 71 5.92 -6.06 12.55
C ILE A 71 7.15 -6.74 11.95
N VAL A 72 6.94 -7.55 10.91
CA VAL A 72 7.98 -8.23 10.15
C VAL A 72 8.30 -7.41 8.90
N VAL A 73 9.51 -6.91 8.80
CA VAL A 73 9.95 -6.12 7.64
C VAL A 73 10.26 -7.02 6.45
N GLY A 74 10.37 -6.43 5.25
CA GLY A 74 10.87 -7.09 4.07
C GLY A 74 12.28 -6.63 3.70
N GLY A 75 12.78 -7.10 2.57
CA GLY A 75 14.08 -6.72 2.04
C GLY A 75 14.66 -7.78 1.10
N ARG A 76 15.87 -7.55 0.63
CA ARG A 76 16.57 -8.51 -0.25
C ARG A 76 16.92 -9.81 0.47
N GLY A 77 17.11 -9.76 1.78
CA GLY A 77 17.40 -10.92 2.60
C GLY A 77 16.20 -11.80 2.95
N THR A 78 14.98 -11.47 2.46
CA THR A 78 13.76 -12.21 2.80
C THR A 78 13.84 -13.69 2.42
N ASP A 79 14.36 -14.05 1.24
CA ASP A 79 14.46 -15.46 0.84
C ASP A 79 15.37 -16.25 1.77
N ALA A 80 16.52 -15.70 2.15
CA ALA A 80 17.42 -16.35 3.12
C ALA A 80 16.75 -16.51 4.50
N ALA A 81 15.93 -15.54 4.92
CA ALA A 81 15.20 -15.61 6.18
C ALA A 81 14.00 -16.60 6.11
N VAL A 82 13.39 -16.79 4.96
CA VAL A 82 12.35 -17.81 4.70
C VAL A 82 12.96 -19.23 4.74
N ASP A 83 14.17 -19.38 4.21
CA ASP A 83 14.90 -20.64 4.21
C ASP A 83 15.51 -21.02 5.59
N ASP A 84 15.43 -20.11 6.57
CA ASP A 84 15.86 -20.35 7.94
C ASP A 84 14.70 -20.87 8.81
N PRO A 85 14.66 -22.17 9.15
CA PRO A 85 13.57 -22.74 9.93
C PRO A 85 13.51 -22.21 11.35
N GLU A 86 14.62 -21.75 11.94
CA GLU A 86 14.64 -21.16 13.28
C GLU A 86 13.96 -19.78 13.25
N PHE A 87 14.22 -18.98 12.20
CA PHE A 87 13.61 -17.68 12.00
C PHE A 87 12.09 -17.79 11.83
N VAL A 88 11.63 -18.74 11.00
CA VAL A 88 10.21 -18.99 10.76
C VAL A 88 9.50 -19.53 12.01
N ALA A 89 10.11 -20.47 12.72
CA ALA A 89 9.58 -21.02 13.98
C ALA A 89 9.45 -19.94 15.07
N TRP A 90 10.41 -19.01 15.09
CA TRP A 90 10.37 -17.87 16.01
C TRP A 90 9.16 -16.97 15.69
N ILE A 91 8.95 -16.59 14.41
CA ILE A 91 7.77 -15.79 13.98
C ILE A 91 6.48 -16.48 14.39
N LYS A 92 6.34 -17.76 14.12
CA LYS A 92 5.14 -18.55 14.48
C LYS A 92 4.87 -18.53 15.99
N THR A 93 5.92 -18.67 16.78
CA THR A 93 5.81 -18.63 18.24
C THR A 93 5.46 -17.23 18.75
N ALA A 94 6.11 -16.19 18.22
CA ALA A 94 5.85 -14.81 18.57
C ALA A 94 4.41 -14.39 18.22
N ALA A 95 3.96 -14.77 17.00
CA ALA A 95 2.61 -14.47 16.51
C ALA A 95 1.49 -15.01 17.42
N SER A 96 1.70 -16.16 18.07
CA SER A 96 0.72 -16.73 18.99
C SER A 96 0.59 -15.99 20.32
N ARG A 97 1.47 -15.02 20.59
CA ARG A 97 1.57 -14.29 21.87
C ARG A 97 1.25 -12.81 21.77
N VAL A 98 1.09 -12.29 20.56
CA VAL A 98 0.77 -10.88 20.31
C VAL A 98 -0.69 -10.71 19.90
N ARG A 99 -1.25 -9.55 20.13
CA ARG A 99 -2.61 -9.21 19.70
C ARG A 99 -2.73 -9.14 18.18
N ARG A 100 -1.69 -8.64 17.49
CA ARG A 100 -1.68 -8.54 16.03
C ARG A 100 -0.30 -8.71 15.44
N VAL A 101 -0.26 -9.21 14.21
CA VAL A 101 0.95 -9.37 13.40
C VAL A 101 0.82 -8.55 12.13
N ALA A 102 1.87 -7.88 11.74
CA ALA A 102 1.90 -7.14 10.48
C ALA A 102 3.16 -7.48 9.68
N SER A 103 3.07 -7.39 8.36
CA SER A 103 4.23 -7.43 7.48
C SER A 103 4.30 -6.20 6.59
N VAL A 104 5.52 -5.83 6.24
CA VAL A 104 5.82 -4.77 5.29
C VAL A 104 6.57 -5.37 4.12
N CYS A 105 6.18 -4.99 2.88
CA CYS A 105 6.81 -5.46 1.65
C CYS A 105 6.77 -7.01 1.52
N ASN A 106 7.89 -7.61 1.11
CA ASN A 106 8.03 -9.07 1.01
C ASN A 106 8.21 -9.77 2.38
N GLY A 107 8.14 -9.07 3.50
CA GLY A 107 7.92 -9.70 4.82
C GLY A 107 6.66 -10.58 4.89
N ALA A 108 5.74 -10.41 3.94
CA ALA A 108 4.58 -11.28 3.76
C ALA A 108 4.96 -12.75 3.48
N PHE A 109 6.10 -13.01 2.83
CA PHE A 109 6.60 -14.37 2.61
C PHE A 109 6.92 -15.07 3.92
N LEU A 110 7.53 -14.36 4.87
CA LEU A 110 7.82 -14.87 6.20
C LEU A 110 6.56 -15.23 6.99
N LEU A 111 5.50 -14.40 6.86
CA LEU A 111 4.21 -14.71 7.46
C LEU A 111 3.52 -15.90 6.77
N ALA A 112 3.64 -16.01 5.44
CA ALA A 112 3.10 -17.12 4.68
C ALA A 112 3.80 -18.44 5.05
N GLU A 113 5.15 -18.45 5.12
CA GLU A 113 5.94 -19.61 5.52
C GLU A 113 5.62 -20.06 6.95
N ALA A 114 5.35 -19.11 7.85
CA ALA A 114 4.89 -19.41 9.20
C ALA A 114 3.42 -19.90 9.26
N GLY A 115 2.69 -19.99 8.12
CA GLY A 115 1.29 -20.43 8.03
C GLY A 115 0.28 -19.38 8.53
N LEU A 116 0.71 -18.14 8.75
CA LEU A 116 -0.13 -17.07 9.32
C LEU A 116 -1.06 -16.44 8.28
N LEU A 117 -0.82 -16.67 6.99
CA LEU A 117 -1.64 -16.13 5.89
C LEU A 117 -2.59 -17.16 5.27
N ASP A 118 -2.57 -18.42 5.70
CA ASP A 118 -3.40 -19.50 5.16
C ASP A 118 -4.89 -19.15 5.27
N GLY A 119 -5.61 -19.27 4.15
CA GLY A 119 -7.02 -18.93 4.02
C GLY A 119 -7.33 -17.43 4.15
N ARG A 120 -6.32 -16.56 4.20
CA ARG A 120 -6.48 -15.12 4.34
C ARG A 120 -6.19 -14.39 3.03
N ARG A 121 -6.76 -13.20 2.91
CA ARG A 121 -6.38 -12.24 1.87
C ARG A 121 -5.17 -11.45 2.34
N ALA A 122 -4.15 -11.34 1.48
CA ALA A 122 -2.91 -10.64 1.78
C ALA A 122 -2.39 -9.84 0.59
N THR A 123 -1.58 -8.82 0.85
CA THR A 123 -0.81 -8.12 -0.18
C THR A 123 0.67 -8.15 0.16
N THR A 124 1.49 -7.88 -0.84
CA THR A 124 2.95 -7.73 -0.74
C THR A 124 3.39 -6.66 -1.74
N HIS A 125 4.68 -6.41 -1.86
CA HIS A 125 5.20 -5.55 -2.91
C HIS A 125 4.77 -6.10 -4.29
N TRP A 126 4.30 -5.23 -5.16
CA TRP A 126 3.72 -5.60 -6.47
C TRP A 126 4.60 -6.54 -7.30
N SER A 127 5.93 -6.34 -7.28
CA SER A 127 6.88 -7.17 -8.03
C SER A 127 6.96 -8.61 -7.52
N ASN A 128 6.50 -8.87 -6.31
CA ASN A 128 6.57 -10.16 -5.64
C ASN A 128 5.19 -10.83 -5.47
N ALA A 129 4.11 -10.15 -5.90
CA ALA A 129 2.75 -10.67 -5.69
C ALA A 129 2.48 -11.98 -6.44
N ALA A 130 2.99 -12.11 -7.67
CA ALA A 130 2.85 -13.33 -8.46
C ALA A 130 3.61 -14.50 -7.82
N ASP A 131 4.84 -14.25 -7.37
CA ASP A 131 5.68 -15.25 -6.69
C ASP A 131 5.07 -15.69 -5.35
N LEU A 132 4.52 -14.75 -4.57
CA LEU A 132 3.82 -15.09 -3.32
C LEU A 132 2.60 -15.99 -3.60
N ALA A 133 1.82 -15.70 -4.62
CA ALA A 133 0.65 -16.50 -4.99
C ALA A 133 1.03 -17.92 -5.49
N GLU A 134 2.14 -18.03 -6.21
CA GLU A 134 2.64 -19.32 -6.72
C GLU A 134 3.21 -20.18 -5.58
N ARG A 135 4.03 -19.60 -4.70
CA ARG A 135 4.68 -20.33 -3.59
C ARG A 135 3.69 -20.73 -2.49
N TYR A 136 2.65 -19.91 -2.24
CA TYR A 136 1.70 -20.11 -1.14
C TYR A 136 0.26 -20.11 -1.64
N PRO A 137 -0.20 -21.18 -2.30
CA PRO A 137 -1.55 -21.25 -2.92
C PRO A 137 -2.71 -21.21 -1.93
N ALA A 138 -2.45 -21.40 -0.62
CA ALA A 138 -3.44 -21.21 0.44
C ALA A 138 -3.73 -19.73 0.75
N VAL A 139 -2.91 -18.79 0.23
CA VAL A 139 -3.06 -17.34 0.45
C VAL A 139 -3.82 -16.72 -0.72
N THR A 140 -4.84 -15.92 -0.44
CA THR A 140 -5.51 -15.11 -1.47
C THR A 140 -4.72 -13.82 -1.68
N VAL A 141 -3.77 -13.83 -2.60
CA VAL A 141 -2.92 -12.67 -2.88
C VAL A 141 -3.66 -11.64 -3.73
N ASP A 142 -3.67 -10.39 -3.27
CA ASP A 142 -4.19 -9.24 -3.99
C ASP A 142 -3.08 -8.18 -4.11
N ALA A 143 -2.63 -7.94 -5.34
CA ALA A 143 -1.51 -7.06 -5.65
C ALA A 143 -1.89 -5.56 -5.70
N ASP A 144 -3.18 -5.24 -5.77
CA ASP A 144 -3.62 -3.84 -5.92
C ASP A 144 -3.51 -3.01 -4.62
N PRO A 145 -4.02 -3.49 -3.47
CA PRO A 145 -4.06 -2.68 -2.24
C PRO A 145 -2.68 -2.34 -1.69
N ILE A 146 -2.53 -1.12 -1.16
CA ILE A 146 -1.28 -0.73 -0.45
C ILE A 146 -1.14 -1.43 0.89
N PHE A 147 -2.26 -1.79 1.55
CA PHE A 147 -2.28 -2.70 2.68
C PHE A 147 -3.63 -3.42 2.80
N ILE A 148 -3.62 -4.59 3.40
CA ILE A 148 -4.80 -5.41 3.71
C ILE A 148 -4.79 -5.73 5.21
N ARG A 149 -5.97 -5.70 5.81
CA ARG A 149 -6.20 -6.18 7.18
C ARG A 149 -7.13 -7.38 7.12
N ALA A 150 -6.69 -8.50 7.66
CA ALA A 150 -7.41 -9.78 7.68
C ALA A 150 -7.48 -10.32 9.12
N GLY A 151 -8.34 -9.71 9.94
CA GLY A 151 -8.43 -10.00 11.38
C GLY A 151 -7.22 -9.44 12.13
N GLU A 152 -6.51 -10.31 12.82
CA GLU A 152 -5.31 -9.98 13.62
C GLU A 152 -4.04 -9.85 12.76
N VAL A 153 -4.11 -10.21 11.48
CA VAL A 153 -2.98 -10.13 10.56
C VAL A 153 -3.18 -8.98 9.58
N ALA A 154 -2.14 -8.19 9.36
CA ALA A 154 -2.11 -7.13 8.37
C ALA A 154 -0.88 -7.27 7.46
N THR A 155 -1.03 -6.95 6.19
CA THR A 155 0.08 -6.96 5.23
C THR A 155 0.09 -5.68 4.42
N SER A 156 1.26 -5.11 4.13
CA SER A 156 1.38 -3.92 3.29
C SER A 156 2.35 -4.13 2.13
N ALA A 157 2.13 -3.35 1.07
CA ALA A 157 2.93 -3.37 -0.14
C ALA A 157 4.40 -2.94 0.05
N GLY A 158 4.71 -2.38 1.21
CA GLY A 158 6.07 -2.04 1.57
C GLY A 158 6.50 -0.62 1.19
N VAL A 159 7.74 -0.32 1.51
CA VAL A 159 8.37 0.98 1.37
C VAL A 159 7.51 2.06 2.05
N THR A 160 6.91 2.98 1.30
CA THR A 160 6.07 4.04 1.89
C THR A 160 4.72 3.55 2.40
N SER A 161 4.17 2.44 1.89
CA SER A 161 2.88 1.92 2.36
C SER A 161 2.92 1.31 3.76
N GLY A 162 4.12 1.02 4.27
CA GLY A 162 4.32 0.69 5.68
C GLY A 162 3.94 1.85 6.61
N ILE A 163 4.15 3.10 6.17
CA ILE A 163 3.71 4.30 6.89
C ILE A 163 2.18 4.35 6.97
N ASP A 164 1.49 4.07 5.85
CA ASP A 164 0.02 4.08 5.81
C ASP A 164 -0.58 2.99 6.69
N LEU A 165 0.01 1.78 6.66
CA LEU A 165 -0.39 0.70 7.56
C LEU A 165 -0.20 1.12 9.03
N ALA A 166 0.96 1.67 9.38
CA ALA A 166 1.24 2.10 10.76
C ALA A 166 0.28 3.21 11.21
N LEU A 167 -0.06 4.19 10.33
CA LEU A 167 -1.08 5.20 10.62
C LEU A 167 -2.46 4.58 10.86
N ALA A 168 -2.85 3.57 10.06
CA ALA A 168 -4.10 2.85 10.27
C ALA A 168 -4.12 2.07 11.61
N LEU A 169 -2.98 1.51 12.02
CA LEU A 169 -2.85 0.84 13.32
C LEU A 169 -2.89 1.84 14.50
N VAL A 170 -2.28 3.02 14.34
CA VAL A 170 -2.41 4.13 15.30
C VAL A 170 -3.85 4.65 15.38
N GLU A 171 -4.54 4.75 14.25
CA GLU A 171 -5.96 5.12 14.23
C GLU A 171 -6.83 4.13 15.02
N GLU A 172 -6.59 2.84 14.87
CA GLU A 172 -7.27 1.80 15.65
C GLU A 172 -6.98 1.91 17.14
N ASP A 173 -5.74 2.19 17.51
CA ASP A 173 -5.30 2.20 18.90
C ASP A 173 -5.66 3.49 19.64
N LEU A 174 -5.56 4.65 18.98
CA LEU A 174 -5.63 5.99 19.59
C LEU A 174 -6.66 6.93 18.93
N GLY A 175 -7.39 6.43 17.92
CA GLY A 175 -8.40 7.18 17.18
C GLY A 175 -7.86 8.08 16.06
N GLY A 176 -8.75 8.44 15.12
CA GLY A 176 -8.40 9.16 13.91
C GLY A 176 -7.77 10.55 14.12
N ALA A 177 -8.11 11.24 15.21
CA ALA A 177 -7.48 12.54 15.53
C ALA A 177 -5.97 12.39 15.78
N SER A 178 -5.56 11.34 16.49
CA SER A 178 -4.15 11.04 16.79
C SER A 178 -3.40 10.66 15.51
N ALA A 179 -3.98 9.76 14.69
CA ALA A 179 -3.38 9.37 13.42
C ALA A 179 -3.16 10.56 12.47
N ARG A 180 -4.17 11.44 12.32
CA ARG A 180 -4.04 12.66 11.51
C ARG A 180 -2.99 13.62 12.06
N ALA A 181 -2.87 13.74 13.36
CA ALA A 181 -1.85 14.60 13.98
C ALA A 181 -0.44 14.06 13.72
N VAL A 182 -0.24 12.74 13.74
CA VAL A 182 1.02 12.08 13.38
C VAL A 182 1.32 12.27 11.90
N ALA A 183 0.35 12.04 11.01
CA ALA A 183 0.52 12.23 9.57
C ALA A 183 0.97 13.66 9.23
N ARG A 184 0.37 14.68 9.86
CA ARG A 184 0.80 16.08 9.70
C ARG A 184 2.23 16.32 10.16
N GLN A 185 2.62 15.74 11.29
CA GLN A 185 3.98 15.88 11.82
C GLN A 185 5.03 15.28 10.89
N LEU A 186 4.71 14.15 10.26
CA LEU A 186 5.57 13.49 9.29
C LEU A 186 5.53 14.12 7.90
N VAL A 187 4.70 15.18 7.73
CA VAL A 187 4.45 15.81 6.42
C VAL A 187 3.99 14.76 5.38
N VAL A 188 3.36 13.68 5.86
CA VAL A 188 2.69 12.70 5.00
C VAL A 188 1.41 13.35 4.54
N PHE A 189 1.34 13.66 3.24
CA PHE A 189 0.32 14.50 2.63
C PHE A 189 -1.10 13.98 2.84
N VAL A 190 -1.24 12.64 2.89
CA VAL A 190 -2.51 11.95 3.00
C VAL A 190 -2.30 10.56 3.59
N GLN A 191 -3.13 10.17 4.57
CA GLN A 191 -3.26 8.78 4.97
C GLN A 191 -4.00 8.05 3.82
N ARG A 192 -3.26 7.28 3.04
CA ARG A 192 -3.83 6.51 1.93
C ARG A 192 -4.71 5.39 2.49
N PRO A 193 -5.94 5.19 1.97
CA PRO A 193 -6.75 4.04 2.38
C PRO A 193 -6.08 2.74 1.91
N GLY A 194 -6.18 1.68 2.71
CA GLY A 194 -5.53 0.40 2.41
C GLY A 194 -5.84 -0.18 1.04
N ASN A 195 -7.04 0.06 0.53
CA ASN A 195 -7.48 -0.37 -0.78
C ASN A 195 -7.03 0.53 -1.96
N GLN A 196 -6.25 1.59 -1.71
CA GLN A 196 -5.62 2.34 -2.80
C GLN A 196 -4.63 1.42 -3.52
N ARG A 197 -4.59 1.51 -4.86
CA ARG A 197 -3.62 0.75 -5.65
C ARG A 197 -2.20 1.17 -5.33
N GLN A 198 -1.28 0.21 -5.35
CA GLN A 198 0.15 0.43 -5.10
C GLN A 198 0.76 1.42 -6.09
N PHE A 199 0.18 1.51 -7.29
CA PHE A 199 0.58 2.45 -8.33
C PHE A 199 -0.57 3.30 -8.83
N SER A 200 -0.24 4.53 -9.20
CA SER A 200 -0.93 5.27 -10.24
C SER A 200 -0.94 4.42 -11.52
N VAL A 201 -2.07 4.37 -12.20
CA VAL A 201 -2.16 3.68 -13.51
C VAL A 201 -1.12 4.23 -14.49
N GLN A 202 -0.76 5.50 -14.34
CA GLN A 202 0.31 6.16 -15.12
C GLN A 202 1.69 5.56 -14.85
N LEU A 203 2.00 5.15 -13.60
CA LEU A 203 3.28 4.55 -13.25
C LEU A 203 3.40 3.10 -13.74
N THR A 204 2.31 2.35 -13.75
CA THR A 204 2.29 0.97 -14.25
C THR A 204 2.50 0.91 -15.76
N ALA A 205 2.01 1.92 -16.47
CA ALA A 205 2.12 2.06 -17.92
C ALA A 205 3.44 2.71 -18.39
N GLN A 206 4.40 2.95 -17.50
CA GLN A 206 5.59 3.77 -17.80
C GLN A 206 6.56 3.21 -18.82
N ARG A 207 6.35 2.01 -19.39
CA ARG A 207 7.19 1.50 -20.48
C ARG A 207 6.43 0.61 -21.48
N PRO A 208 5.40 1.08 -22.18
CA PRO A 208 5.00 0.41 -23.41
C PRO A 208 6.21 0.40 -24.34
N ALA A 209 6.50 -0.75 -24.94
CA ALA A 209 7.57 -0.85 -25.93
C ALA A 209 7.28 0.00 -27.17
N ARG A 210 5.99 0.32 -27.42
CA ARG A 210 5.53 1.07 -28.57
C ARG A 210 5.27 2.53 -28.23
N GLU A 211 5.99 3.44 -28.90
CA GLU A 211 5.83 4.89 -28.78
C GLU A 211 4.37 5.38 -28.88
N PRO A 212 3.55 4.93 -29.88
CA PRO A 212 2.16 5.39 -29.99
C PRO A 212 1.30 5.04 -28.76
N ILE A 213 1.59 3.93 -28.07
CA ILE A 213 0.86 3.58 -26.84
C ILE A 213 1.28 4.50 -25.69
N ARG A 214 2.57 4.87 -25.57
CA ARG A 214 3.03 5.83 -24.55
C ARG A 214 2.37 7.20 -24.71
N GLU A 215 2.33 7.71 -25.94
CA GLU A 215 1.65 8.98 -26.24
C GLU A 215 0.14 8.90 -25.93
N LEU A 216 -0.49 7.77 -26.23
CA LEU A 216 -1.88 7.54 -25.91
C LEU A 216 -2.14 7.57 -24.39
N LEU A 217 -1.28 6.96 -23.59
CA LEU A 217 -1.43 6.96 -22.13
C LEU A 217 -1.27 8.36 -21.54
N ALA A 218 -0.31 9.15 -22.04
CA ALA A 218 -0.16 10.56 -21.68
C ALA A 218 -1.43 11.35 -22.03
N HIS A 219 -1.95 11.17 -23.24
CA HIS A 219 -3.20 11.82 -23.66
C HIS A 219 -4.40 11.48 -22.78
N ILE A 220 -4.59 10.20 -22.40
CA ILE A 220 -5.66 9.78 -21.49
C ILE A 220 -5.53 10.48 -20.13
N ALA A 221 -4.31 10.63 -19.63
CA ALA A 221 -4.04 11.26 -18.34
C ALA A 221 -4.27 12.78 -18.34
N GLU A 222 -3.92 13.44 -19.45
CA GLU A 222 -4.03 14.89 -19.63
C GLU A 222 -5.45 15.33 -19.99
N HIS A 223 -6.22 14.44 -20.66
CA HIS A 223 -7.55 14.74 -21.20
C HIS A 223 -8.61 13.73 -20.76
N PRO A 224 -8.88 13.60 -19.45
CA PRO A 224 -9.84 12.62 -18.93
C PRO A 224 -11.28 12.88 -19.40
N GLU A 225 -11.59 14.13 -19.77
CA GLU A 225 -12.89 14.57 -20.30
C GLU A 225 -13.13 14.20 -21.76
N ALA A 226 -12.07 13.87 -22.51
CA ALA A 226 -12.17 13.57 -23.94
C ALA A 226 -12.97 12.30 -24.24
N ASP A 227 -13.29 12.10 -25.54
CA ASP A 227 -13.80 10.80 -26.00
C ASP A 227 -12.66 9.75 -25.95
N LEU A 228 -12.67 8.97 -24.88
CA LEU A 228 -11.74 7.87 -24.63
C LEU A 228 -12.40 6.51 -24.89
N SER A 229 -13.37 6.46 -25.80
CA SER A 229 -13.96 5.21 -26.27
C SER A 229 -12.94 4.35 -27.02
N VAL A 230 -13.15 3.03 -27.04
CA VAL A 230 -12.26 2.09 -27.73
C VAL A 230 -12.05 2.48 -29.20
N PRO A 231 -13.09 2.85 -29.97
CA PRO A 231 -12.91 3.33 -31.35
C PRO A 231 -12.00 4.56 -31.47
N ALA A 232 -12.21 5.57 -30.59
CA ALA A 232 -11.42 6.80 -30.60
C ALA A 232 -9.95 6.54 -30.25
N LEU A 233 -9.69 5.72 -29.20
CA LEU A 233 -8.34 5.36 -28.80
C LEU A 233 -7.62 4.52 -29.87
N ALA A 234 -8.31 3.56 -30.48
CA ALA A 234 -7.75 2.73 -31.55
C ALA A 234 -7.37 3.57 -32.77
N ALA A 235 -8.26 4.48 -33.19
CA ALA A 235 -8.01 5.40 -34.31
C ALA A 235 -6.78 6.28 -34.04
N ARG A 236 -6.62 6.78 -32.82
CA ARG A 236 -5.49 7.64 -32.43
C ARG A 236 -4.12 6.97 -32.59
N VAL A 237 -4.05 5.66 -32.38
CA VAL A 237 -2.82 4.87 -32.53
C VAL A 237 -2.73 4.13 -33.86
N GLY A 238 -3.63 4.40 -34.82
CA GLY A 238 -3.64 3.80 -36.15
C GLY A 238 -3.92 2.29 -36.16
N LEU A 239 -4.68 1.77 -35.17
CA LEU A 239 -5.04 0.37 -35.08
C LEU A 239 -6.55 0.15 -35.30
N SER A 240 -6.92 -1.02 -35.84
CA SER A 240 -8.31 -1.45 -35.73
C SER A 240 -8.68 -1.73 -34.27
N GLU A 241 -9.95 -1.60 -33.91
CA GLU A 241 -10.43 -1.88 -32.53
C GLU A 241 -10.00 -3.27 -32.06
N ARG A 242 -10.10 -4.29 -32.90
CA ARG A 242 -9.69 -5.66 -32.59
C ARG A 242 -8.19 -5.76 -32.29
N GLN A 243 -7.35 -5.07 -33.06
CA GLN A 243 -5.91 -5.02 -32.81
C GLN A 243 -5.61 -4.26 -31.51
N PHE A 244 -6.27 -3.12 -31.30
CA PHE A 244 -6.12 -2.30 -30.11
C PHE A 244 -6.48 -3.07 -28.83
N LEU A 245 -7.63 -3.76 -28.81
CA LEU A 245 -8.05 -4.58 -27.66
C LEU A 245 -7.11 -5.76 -27.35
N ARG A 246 -6.27 -6.18 -28.30
CA ARG A 246 -5.23 -7.18 -28.08
C ARG A 246 -3.90 -6.55 -27.65
N VAL A 247 -3.50 -5.45 -28.29
CA VAL A 247 -2.19 -4.81 -28.09
C VAL A 247 -2.16 -4.02 -26.79
N PHE A 248 -3.19 -3.24 -26.50
CA PHE A 248 -3.22 -2.37 -25.33
C PHE A 248 -3.05 -3.14 -24.01
N PRO A 249 -3.78 -4.24 -23.74
CA PRO A 249 -3.54 -5.04 -22.53
C PRO A 249 -2.16 -5.70 -22.48
N ALA A 250 -1.64 -6.13 -23.62
CA ALA A 250 -0.30 -6.73 -23.71
C ALA A 250 0.82 -5.75 -23.36
N GLU A 251 0.64 -4.45 -23.69
CA GLU A 251 1.62 -3.39 -23.43
C GLU A 251 1.44 -2.72 -22.05
N THR A 252 0.22 -2.71 -21.50
CA THR A 252 -0.12 -1.94 -20.31
C THR A 252 -0.52 -2.79 -19.09
N GLY A 253 -0.81 -4.06 -19.30
CA GLY A 253 -1.36 -4.94 -18.25
C GLY A 253 -2.84 -4.67 -17.92
N HIS A 254 -3.49 -3.70 -18.58
CA HIS A 254 -4.86 -3.26 -18.27
C HIS A 254 -5.77 -3.30 -19.49
N SER A 255 -7.07 -3.54 -19.30
CA SER A 255 -8.03 -3.28 -20.37
C SER A 255 -8.15 -1.77 -20.64
N PRO A 256 -8.42 -1.33 -21.89
CA PRO A 256 -8.60 0.09 -22.19
C PRO A 256 -9.63 0.78 -21.29
N ALA A 257 -10.79 0.15 -21.09
CA ALA A 257 -11.85 0.69 -20.24
C ALA A 257 -11.41 0.82 -18.76
N GLY A 258 -10.70 -0.19 -18.23
CA GLY A 258 -10.18 -0.16 -16.86
C GLY A 258 -9.12 0.91 -16.67
N TYR A 259 -8.23 1.09 -17.67
CA TYR A 259 -7.23 2.15 -17.66
C TYR A 259 -7.86 3.55 -17.66
N VAL A 260 -8.81 3.80 -18.59
CA VAL A 260 -9.53 5.09 -18.68
C VAL A 260 -10.29 5.38 -17.39
N GLU A 261 -10.97 4.38 -16.81
CA GLU A 261 -11.68 4.56 -15.54
C GLU A 261 -10.73 4.96 -14.41
N ALA A 262 -9.62 4.27 -14.27
CA ALA A 262 -8.64 4.55 -13.23
C ALA A 262 -7.99 5.94 -13.43
N ALA A 263 -7.64 6.34 -14.65
CA ALA A 263 -7.11 7.66 -14.96
C ALA A 263 -8.12 8.78 -14.63
N ARG A 264 -9.41 8.57 -14.92
CA ARG A 264 -10.48 9.51 -14.54
C ARG A 264 -10.66 9.62 -13.02
N VAL A 265 -10.58 8.51 -12.30
CA VAL A 265 -10.63 8.52 -10.82
C VAL A 265 -9.45 9.28 -10.25
N GLU A 266 -8.23 9.08 -10.77
CA GLU A 266 -7.05 9.86 -10.36
C GLU A 266 -7.22 11.36 -10.62
N ALA A 267 -7.75 11.74 -11.76
CA ALA A 267 -8.03 13.16 -12.06
C ALA A 267 -9.05 13.73 -11.07
N ALA A 268 -10.09 12.98 -10.74
CA ALA A 268 -11.10 13.41 -9.76
C ALA A 268 -10.52 13.50 -8.33
N CYS A 269 -9.66 12.59 -7.92
CA CYS A 269 -8.96 12.67 -6.64
C CYS A 269 -8.16 13.98 -6.53
N ARG A 270 -7.36 14.32 -7.55
CA ARG A 270 -6.63 15.60 -7.57
C ARG A 270 -7.53 16.81 -7.37
N LEU A 271 -8.69 16.85 -8.05
CA LEU A 271 -9.63 17.97 -7.89
C LEU A 271 -10.30 17.99 -6.51
N LEU A 272 -10.64 16.82 -5.96
CA LEU A 272 -11.21 16.70 -4.61
C LEU A 272 -10.22 17.17 -3.53
N GLU A 273 -8.93 16.99 -3.73
CA GLU A 273 -7.85 17.36 -2.81
C GLU A 273 -7.49 18.85 -2.89
N THR A 274 -7.57 19.43 -4.09
CA THR A 274 -7.01 20.75 -4.39
C THR A 274 -8.04 21.84 -4.59
N THR A 275 -9.34 21.49 -4.70
CA THR A 275 -10.41 22.46 -5.00
C THR A 275 -11.66 22.21 -4.17
N GLU A 276 -12.48 23.26 -4.02
CA GLU A 276 -13.82 23.19 -3.40
C GLU A 276 -14.94 22.93 -4.45
N GLU A 277 -14.59 22.50 -5.66
CA GLU A 277 -15.57 22.29 -6.73
C GLU A 277 -16.60 21.22 -6.35
N GLY A 278 -17.86 21.44 -6.74
CA GLY A 278 -18.95 20.49 -6.50
C GLY A 278 -18.74 19.17 -7.24
N LEU A 279 -19.22 18.07 -6.66
CA LEU A 279 -19.04 16.71 -7.21
C LEU A 279 -19.59 16.54 -8.62
N GLU A 280 -20.69 17.25 -8.97
CA GLU A 280 -21.26 17.24 -10.32
C GLU A 280 -20.31 17.87 -11.35
N ARG A 281 -19.62 18.93 -10.98
CA ARG A 281 -18.63 19.57 -11.84
C ARG A 281 -17.43 18.66 -12.01
N ILE A 282 -16.90 18.08 -10.93
CA ILE A 282 -15.80 17.11 -10.98
C ILE A 282 -16.18 15.93 -11.87
N ALA A 283 -17.40 15.39 -11.73
CA ALA A 283 -17.86 14.30 -12.61
C ALA A 283 -17.81 14.66 -14.10
N ARG A 284 -18.15 15.88 -14.44
CA ARG A 284 -18.12 16.36 -15.84
C ARG A 284 -16.69 16.57 -16.34
N VAL A 285 -15.86 17.31 -15.60
CA VAL A 285 -14.50 17.66 -16.05
C VAL A 285 -13.55 16.47 -16.05
N CYS A 286 -13.86 15.41 -15.28
CA CYS A 286 -13.13 14.15 -15.32
C CYS A 286 -13.74 13.11 -16.26
N GLY A 287 -14.73 13.48 -17.08
CA GLY A 287 -15.27 12.63 -18.14
C GLY A 287 -16.21 11.51 -17.67
N PHE A 288 -16.73 11.55 -16.42
CA PHE A 288 -17.73 10.59 -15.95
C PHE A 288 -19.15 10.90 -16.45
N GLY A 289 -19.39 12.12 -16.90
CA GLY A 289 -20.68 12.60 -17.37
C GLY A 289 -21.68 12.86 -16.26
N THR A 290 -21.86 11.94 -15.31
CA THR A 290 -22.82 12.06 -14.19
C THR A 290 -22.17 11.79 -12.83
N LEU A 291 -22.73 12.39 -11.77
CA LEU A 291 -22.32 12.12 -10.39
C LEU A 291 -22.45 10.64 -10.03
N ARG A 292 -23.52 9.97 -10.50
CA ARG A 292 -23.75 8.54 -10.25
C ARG A 292 -22.63 7.67 -10.84
N THR A 293 -22.12 8.02 -12.01
CA THR A 293 -21.00 7.31 -12.64
C THR A 293 -19.71 7.53 -11.84
N LEU A 294 -19.43 8.77 -11.43
CA LEU A 294 -18.30 9.10 -10.54
C LEU A 294 -18.34 8.27 -9.26
N GLN A 295 -19.47 8.27 -8.54
CA GLN A 295 -19.64 7.53 -7.28
C GLN A 295 -19.39 6.02 -7.47
N ARG A 296 -19.96 5.43 -8.53
CA ARG A 296 -19.79 4.01 -8.84
C ARG A 296 -18.33 3.66 -9.15
N SER A 297 -17.64 4.51 -9.92
CA SER A 297 -16.22 4.31 -10.25
C SER A 297 -15.32 4.50 -9.03
N PHE A 298 -15.58 5.51 -8.19
CA PHE A 298 -14.88 5.68 -6.91
C PHE A 298 -15.03 4.46 -6.02
N HIS A 299 -16.25 3.97 -5.86
CA HIS A 299 -16.48 2.78 -5.03
C HIS A 299 -15.79 1.54 -5.58
N ARG A 300 -15.76 1.35 -6.92
CA ARG A 300 -15.10 0.22 -7.58
C ARG A 300 -13.57 0.30 -7.47
N VAL A 301 -13.00 1.50 -7.65
CA VAL A 301 -11.53 1.69 -7.71
C VAL A 301 -10.93 1.91 -6.33
N LEU A 302 -11.62 2.65 -5.45
CA LEU A 302 -11.09 3.09 -4.14
C LEU A 302 -11.90 2.57 -2.94
N ALA A 303 -13.05 1.89 -3.17
CA ALA A 303 -13.99 1.40 -2.17
C ALA A 303 -14.50 2.47 -1.16
N VAL A 304 -14.45 3.75 -1.55
CA VAL A 304 -14.96 4.90 -0.78
C VAL A 304 -15.82 5.77 -1.66
N ALA A 305 -16.69 6.59 -1.05
CA ALA A 305 -17.47 7.59 -1.79
C ALA A 305 -16.62 8.87 -2.03
N PRO A 306 -16.88 9.64 -3.13
CA PRO A 306 -16.12 10.87 -3.41
C PRO A 306 -16.20 11.93 -2.29
N HIS A 307 -17.33 12.04 -1.57
CA HIS A 307 -17.44 12.97 -0.45
C HIS A 307 -16.62 12.51 0.75
N GLU A 308 -16.62 11.21 1.08
CA GLU A 308 -15.78 10.63 2.13
C GLU A 308 -14.30 10.80 1.80
N TYR A 309 -13.95 10.66 0.51
CA TYR A 309 -12.59 10.93 0.03
C TYR A 309 -12.22 12.39 0.27
N ARG A 310 -13.08 13.35 -0.11
CA ARG A 310 -12.85 14.78 0.13
C ARG A 310 -12.69 15.08 1.62
N GLU A 311 -13.60 14.62 2.49
CA GLU A 311 -13.52 14.85 3.93
C GLU A 311 -12.20 14.37 4.54
N ARG A 312 -11.64 13.28 3.99
CA ARG A 312 -10.35 12.74 4.46
C ARG A 312 -9.15 13.48 3.89
N PHE A 313 -9.28 14.06 2.69
CA PHE A 313 -8.14 14.45 1.86
C PHE A 313 -8.18 15.90 1.37
N SER A 314 -9.29 16.63 1.52
CA SER A 314 -9.29 18.04 1.16
C SER A 314 -8.32 18.80 2.08
N ARG A 315 -7.62 19.76 1.49
CA ARG A 315 -6.92 20.80 2.24
C ARG A 315 -7.96 21.68 2.91
N ALA A 316 -8.56 21.21 4.01
CA ALA A 316 -9.44 22.07 4.79
C ALA A 316 -8.64 23.31 5.16
N THR A 317 -8.95 24.40 4.53
CA THR A 317 -8.53 25.74 4.88
C THR A 317 -9.03 25.98 6.30
N SER A 318 -8.20 25.66 7.30
CA SER A 318 -8.41 26.17 8.65
C SER A 318 -7.99 27.63 8.60
N ALA A 319 -8.98 28.51 8.47
CA ALA A 319 -8.82 29.91 8.79
C ALA A 319 -8.59 30.08 10.30
#